data_9e38833daa74fd75ba42851500d74633
#
_entry.id   9e38833daa74fd75ba42851500d74633
#
_cell.length_a   1.000
_cell.length_b   1.000
_cell.length_c   1.000
_cell.angle_alpha   90.00
_cell.angle_beta   90.00
_cell.angle_gamma   90.00
#
_symmetry.space_group_name_H-M   'P 1'
#
loop_
_entity.id
_entity.type
_entity.pdbx_description
1 polymer ?
#
loop_
_entity_poly.entity_id
_entity_poly.type
_entity_poly.pdbx_seq_one_letter_code
_entity_poly.pdbx_strand_id
1 'polypeptide(L)'
;MRLLYPNISIPNAICFTPDGKVAYFGDTAQQKIWRVALDAAGWPVGEPVVYLDFNGTEIYPDGSTVDAAGNVWNAQWGSSRVACYAPDGSYLREVKVDAPHTSCPAFGGAAMDTLFVTTALEEMSDAAKAAFPHSGKVFAFDGVAKGLADVLVAL
;
A
#
# COMPACT_ATOMS: atom_id res chain seq x y z
N MET A 1 -20.61 -13.94 2.87
CA MET A 1 -20.00 -12.96 1.93
C MET A 1 -20.81 -11.68 1.98
N ARG A 2 -20.17 -10.51 2.00
CA ARG A 2 -20.81 -9.19 2.04
C ARG A 2 -20.10 -8.27 1.06
N LEU A 3 -20.83 -7.63 0.13
CA LEU A 3 -20.31 -6.57 -0.72
C LEU A 3 -20.28 -5.27 0.11
N LEU A 4 -19.13 -4.59 0.15
CA LEU A 4 -18.95 -3.34 0.90
C LEU A 4 -19.04 -2.13 -0.03
N TYR A 5 -18.18 -2.07 -1.05
CA TYR A 5 -18.09 -0.94 -1.98
C TYR A 5 -18.16 -1.44 -3.43
N PRO A 6 -19.21 -1.07 -4.19
CA PRO A 6 -19.30 -1.37 -5.61
C PRO A 6 -18.50 -0.36 -6.46
N ASN A 7 -18.31 -0.68 -7.73
CA ASN A 7 -17.76 0.24 -8.75
C ASN A 7 -16.33 0.71 -8.51
N ILE A 8 -15.48 -0.13 -7.91
CA ILE A 8 -14.03 0.06 -7.86
C ILE A 8 -13.44 -0.64 -9.08
N SER A 9 -12.65 0.08 -9.88
CA SER A 9 -12.11 -0.44 -11.15
C SER A 9 -10.91 -1.35 -10.92
N ILE A 10 -9.95 -0.91 -10.11
CA ILE A 10 -8.74 -1.67 -9.74
C ILE A 10 -8.58 -1.58 -8.22
N PRO A 11 -9.27 -2.48 -7.46
CA PRO A 11 -9.23 -2.45 -6.00
C PRO A 11 -7.83 -2.79 -5.48
N ASN A 12 -7.24 -1.87 -4.71
CA ASN A 12 -5.90 -1.98 -4.16
C ASN A 12 -5.81 -1.35 -2.75
N ALA A 13 -4.61 -1.26 -2.20
CA ALA A 13 -4.27 -0.54 -0.97
C ALA A 13 -5.05 -0.99 0.29
N ILE A 14 -5.59 -2.24 0.32
CA ILE A 14 -6.34 -2.68 1.50
C ILE A 14 -5.40 -2.90 2.69
N CYS A 15 -5.60 -2.11 3.75
CA CYS A 15 -4.87 -2.26 5.01
C CYS A 15 -5.65 -1.64 6.17
N PHE A 16 -5.18 -1.87 7.41
CA PHE A 16 -5.90 -1.52 8.62
C PHE A 16 -4.97 -0.83 9.62
N THR A 17 -5.51 0.09 10.42
CA THR A 17 -4.74 0.70 11.52
C THR A 17 -4.42 -0.34 12.60
N PRO A 18 -3.32 -0.13 13.39
CA PRO A 18 -2.91 -1.04 14.44
C PRO A 18 -3.98 -1.32 15.50
N ASP A 19 -4.86 -0.37 15.74
CA ASP A 19 -5.97 -0.49 16.71
C ASP A 19 -7.25 -1.10 16.11
N GLY A 20 -7.23 -1.43 14.80
CA GLY A 20 -8.35 -2.02 14.08
C GLY A 20 -9.56 -1.10 13.91
N LYS A 21 -9.40 0.22 14.08
CA LYS A 21 -10.53 1.17 14.01
C LYS A 21 -10.73 1.86 12.68
N VAL A 22 -9.74 1.77 11.79
CA VAL A 22 -9.80 2.37 10.44
C VAL A 22 -9.30 1.35 9.43
N ALA A 23 -10.02 1.23 8.33
CA ALA A 23 -9.57 0.56 7.11
C ALA A 23 -9.23 1.58 6.04
N TYR A 24 -8.23 1.25 5.22
CA TYR A 24 -7.91 1.94 3.98
C TYR A 24 -8.19 1.02 2.80
N PHE A 25 -8.59 1.58 1.68
CA PHE A 25 -8.73 0.88 0.40
C PHE A 25 -8.58 1.88 -0.74
N GLY A 26 -8.12 1.43 -1.90
CA GLY A 26 -7.85 2.29 -3.05
C GLY A 26 -8.50 1.80 -4.32
N ASP A 27 -8.59 2.70 -5.28
CA ASP A 27 -8.79 2.41 -6.69
C ASP A 27 -7.64 3.01 -7.49
N THR A 28 -6.77 2.16 -8.01
CA THR A 28 -5.61 2.58 -8.80
C THR A 28 -6.03 3.41 -10.01
N ALA A 29 -7.14 3.03 -10.69
CA ALA A 29 -7.64 3.74 -11.86
C ALA A 29 -8.18 5.14 -11.53
N GLN A 30 -8.74 5.32 -10.34
CA GLN A 30 -9.19 6.64 -9.84
C GLN A 30 -8.06 7.43 -9.16
N GLN A 31 -6.87 6.86 -9.02
CA GLN A 31 -5.73 7.47 -8.34
C GLN A 31 -6.07 7.95 -6.91
N LYS A 32 -6.88 7.18 -6.17
CA LYS A 32 -7.35 7.54 -4.82
C LYS A 32 -7.19 6.41 -3.84
N ILE A 33 -6.94 6.81 -2.60
CA ILE A 33 -7.09 5.94 -1.42
C ILE A 33 -8.12 6.60 -0.49
N TRP A 34 -9.07 5.80 -0.03
CA TRP A 34 -10.07 6.18 0.97
C TRP A 34 -9.74 5.56 2.32
N ARG A 35 -10.28 6.15 3.36
CA ARG A 35 -10.32 5.58 4.71
C ARG A 35 -11.75 5.55 5.22
N VAL A 36 -12.05 4.55 6.04
CA VAL A 36 -13.36 4.38 6.68
C VAL A 36 -13.19 3.91 8.11
N ALA A 37 -14.01 4.43 9.03
CA ALA A 37 -14.06 3.94 10.40
C ALA A 37 -14.65 2.53 10.46
N LEU A 38 -14.18 1.74 11.44
CA LEU A 38 -14.68 0.39 11.72
C LEU A 38 -15.34 0.36 13.09
N ASP A 39 -16.42 -0.43 13.21
CA ASP A 39 -17.05 -0.75 14.49
C ASP A 39 -16.25 -1.80 15.29
N ALA A 40 -16.72 -2.16 16.47
CA ALA A 40 -16.07 -3.14 17.33
C ALA A 40 -16.04 -4.57 16.74
N ALA A 41 -16.86 -4.86 15.73
CA ALA A 41 -16.86 -6.11 14.99
C ALA A 41 -16.00 -6.07 13.70
N GLY A 42 -15.32 -4.92 13.43
CA GLY A 42 -14.48 -4.70 12.26
C GLY A 42 -15.25 -4.36 10.97
N TRP A 43 -16.51 -3.95 11.07
CA TRP A 43 -17.29 -3.56 9.91
C TRP A 43 -17.26 -2.05 9.68
N PRO A 44 -17.25 -1.59 8.41
CA PRO A 44 -17.29 -0.17 8.08
C PRO A 44 -18.52 0.53 8.63
N VAL A 45 -18.29 1.73 9.19
CA VAL A 45 -19.33 2.63 9.74
C VAL A 45 -19.27 3.97 9.03
N GLY A 46 -20.41 4.41 8.50
CA GLY A 46 -20.50 5.67 7.75
C GLY A 46 -19.92 5.58 6.34
N GLU A 47 -19.78 6.73 5.70
CA GLU A 47 -19.22 6.84 4.36
C GLU A 47 -17.69 6.96 4.39
N PRO A 48 -16.99 6.32 3.45
CA PRO A 48 -15.56 6.49 3.33
C PRO A 48 -15.21 7.93 2.93
N VAL A 49 -14.12 8.44 3.47
CA VAL A 49 -13.57 9.76 3.10
C VAL A 49 -12.26 9.60 2.35
N VAL A 50 -11.98 10.49 1.41
CA VAL A 50 -10.71 10.49 0.69
C VAL A 50 -9.58 10.73 1.68
N TYR A 51 -8.59 9.83 1.67
CA TYR A 51 -7.37 9.91 2.47
C TYR A 51 -6.22 10.48 1.63
N LEU A 52 -5.99 9.93 0.42
CA LEU A 52 -5.04 10.44 -0.55
C LEU A 52 -5.72 10.61 -1.90
N ASP A 53 -5.49 11.73 -2.56
CA ASP A 53 -5.95 12.02 -3.92
C ASP A 53 -4.73 12.36 -4.79
N PHE A 54 -4.44 11.51 -5.77
CA PHE A 54 -3.34 11.68 -6.71
C PHE A 54 -3.80 12.10 -8.11
N ASN A 55 -5.09 12.43 -8.27
CA ASN A 55 -5.61 12.88 -9.56
C ASN A 55 -4.81 14.06 -10.12
N GLY A 56 -4.49 13.97 -11.40
CA GLY A 56 -3.68 14.99 -12.10
C GLY A 56 -2.17 14.83 -11.88
N THR A 57 -1.74 13.71 -11.28
CA THR A 57 -0.33 13.32 -11.15
C THR A 57 -0.07 12.00 -11.89
N GLU A 58 1.19 11.59 -12.00
CA GLU A 58 1.60 10.28 -12.53
C GLU A 58 1.73 9.23 -11.41
N ILE A 59 1.00 9.39 -10.30
CA ILE A 59 1.04 8.47 -9.16
C ILE A 59 -0.18 7.55 -9.20
N TYR A 60 0.09 6.25 -9.27
CA TYR A 60 -0.93 5.20 -9.28
C TYR A 60 -0.77 4.34 -8.01
N PRO A 61 -1.66 4.50 -7.01
CA PRO A 61 -1.57 3.73 -5.77
C PRO A 61 -1.85 2.25 -6.01
N ASP A 62 -0.94 1.40 -5.55
CA ASP A 62 -1.06 -0.05 -5.57
C ASP A 62 -1.19 -0.60 -4.14
N GLY A 63 -0.58 -1.70 -3.80
CA GLY A 63 -0.66 -2.31 -2.47
C GLY A 63 -0.20 -1.38 -1.35
N SER A 64 -0.73 -1.59 -0.15
CA SER A 64 -0.38 -0.82 1.04
C SER A 64 -0.24 -1.70 2.28
N THR A 65 0.54 -1.22 3.25
CA THR A 65 0.61 -1.74 4.62
C THR A 65 0.66 -0.59 5.61
N VAL A 66 0.40 -0.87 6.89
CA VAL A 66 0.47 0.12 7.97
C VAL A 66 1.57 -0.26 8.95
N ASP A 67 2.40 0.71 9.37
CA ASP A 67 3.40 0.49 10.40
C ASP A 67 2.82 0.59 11.83
N ALA A 68 3.62 0.23 12.82
CA ALA A 68 3.19 0.25 14.23
C ALA A 68 2.86 1.65 14.76
N ALA A 69 3.32 2.71 14.09
CA ALA A 69 2.98 4.10 14.40
C ALA A 69 1.68 4.56 13.72
N GLY A 70 1.09 3.72 12.87
CA GLY A 70 -0.14 4.02 12.13
C GLY A 70 0.08 4.72 10.79
N ASN A 71 1.34 4.84 10.32
CA ASN A 71 1.61 5.42 9.01
C ASN A 71 1.35 4.41 7.89
N VAL A 72 0.77 4.87 6.80
CA VAL A 72 0.47 4.07 5.61
C VAL A 72 1.66 4.08 4.66
N TRP A 73 2.14 2.91 4.29
CA TRP A 73 3.17 2.68 3.29
C TRP A 73 2.52 2.17 2.01
N ASN A 74 2.51 2.99 0.96
CA ASN A 74 1.86 2.69 -0.31
C ASN A 74 2.88 2.51 -1.44
N ALA A 75 2.86 1.35 -2.09
CA ALA A 75 3.56 1.14 -3.34
C ALA A 75 2.89 1.96 -4.44
N GLN A 76 3.68 2.63 -5.27
CA GLN A 76 3.19 3.52 -6.31
C GLN A 76 3.65 3.03 -7.67
N TRP A 77 2.75 2.38 -8.40
CA TRP A 77 3.00 1.83 -9.72
C TRP A 77 3.54 2.88 -10.68
N GLY A 78 4.62 2.57 -11.37
CA GLY A 78 5.31 3.48 -12.30
C GLY A 78 6.28 4.46 -11.64
N SER A 79 6.30 4.56 -10.30
CA SER A 79 7.04 5.62 -9.59
C SER A 79 8.33 5.16 -8.92
N SER A 80 8.73 3.88 -9.03
CA SER A 80 9.96 3.30 -8.45
C SER A 80 10.10 3.55 -6.94
N ARG A 81 9.00 3.51 -6.19
CA ARG A 81 9.02 3.80 -4.76
C ARG A 81 7.87 3.18 -3.96
N VAL A 82 8.09 3.09 -2.66
CA VAL A 82 7.04 2.98 -1.64
C VAL A 82 7.04 4.27 -0.83
N ALA A 83 5.93 5.00 -0.82
CA ALA A 83 5.79 6.27 -0.10
C ALA A 83 5.05 6.07 1.22
N CYS A 84 5.48 6.79 2.25
CA CYS A 84 4.94 6.76 3.61
C CYS A 84 4.15 8.02 3.90
N TYR A 85 2.95 7.86 4.42
CA TYR A 85 2.02 8.93 4.76
C TYR A 85 1.54 8.79 6.20
N ALA A 86 1.43 9.93 6.91
CA ALA A 86 0.86 9.98 8.26
C ALA A 86 -0.66 9.69 8.23
N PRO A 87 -1.29 9.38 9.38
CA PRO A 87 -2.73 9.14 9.45
C PRO A 87 -3.62 10.29 8.94
N ASP A 88 -3.10 11.51 8.90
CA ASP A 88 -3.80 12.69 8.35
C ASP A 88 -3.63 12.85 6.82
N GLY A 89 -2.80 11.99 6.18
CA GLY A 89 -2.51 12.02 4.74
C GLY A 89 -1.26 12.85 4.39
N SER A 90 -0.58 13.46 5.35
CA SER A 90 0.66 14.19 5.07
C SER A 90 1.79 13.24 4.65
N TYR A 91 2.52 13.61 3.59
CA TYR A 91 3.70 12.85 3.14
C TYR A 91 4.83 12.96 4.17
N LEU A 92 5.43 11.82 4.52
CA LEU A 92 6.53 11.74 5.46
C LEU A 92 7.87 11.47 4.79
N ARG A 93 7.94 10.40 4.01
CA ARG A 93 9.18 9.92 3.36
C ARG A 93 8.87 8.83 2.33
N GLU A 94 9.91 8.35 1.65
CA GLU A 94 9.80 7.23 0.71
C GLU A 94 11.00 6.28 0.82
N VAL A 95 10.83 5.06 0.34
CA VAL A 95 11.90 4.11 0.00
C VAL A 95 11.94 3.98 -1.52
N LYS A 96 13.08 4.27 -2.12
CA LYS A 96 13.30 4.08 -3.56
C LYS A 96 13.58 2.61 -3.86
N VAL A 97 12.99 2.12 -4.95
CA VAL A 97 13.11 0.74 -5.42
C VAL A 97 13.67 0.77 -6.84
N ASP A 98 14.65 -0.07 -7.11
CA ASP A 98 15.28 -0.18 -8.45
C ASP A 98 14.38 -0.99 -9.42
N ALA A 99 13.11 -0.61 -9.49
CA ALA A 99 12.10 -1.15 -10.40
C ALA A 99 10.92 -0.18 -10.47
N PRO A 100 10.42 0.20 -11.67
CA PRO A 100 9.36 1.18 -11.80
C PRO A 100 8.02 0.70 -11.22
N HIS A 101 7.68 -0.57 -11.43
CA HIS A 101 6.38 -1.12 -11.05
C HIS A 101 6.45 -1.77 -9.65
N THR A 102 6.55 -0.94 -8.60
CA THR A 102 6.37 -1.38 -7.21
C THR A 102 4.90 -1.72 -6.99
N SER A 103 4.62 -2.91 -6.42
CA SER A 103 3.25 -3.42 -6.35
C SER A 103 2.72 -3.61 -4.93
N CYS A 104 3.47 -4.24 -4.01
CA CYS A 104 2.95 -4.46 -2.67
C CYS A 104 4.07 -4.42 -1.62
N PRO A 105 3.95 -3.58 -0.57
CA PRO A 105 4.84 -3.59 0.58
C PRO A 105 4.29 -4.48 1.70
N ALA A 106 5.17 -5.13 2.45
CA ALA A 106 4.83 -5.85 3.68
C ALA A 106 5.97 -5.75 4.69
N PHE A 107 5.66 -5.61 5.97
CA PHE A 107 6.67 -5.71 7.03
C PHE A 107 6.91 -7.16 7.43
N GLY A 108 8.16 -7.47 7.76
CA GLY A 108 8.55 -8.81 8.19
C GLY A 108 9.94 -8.81 8.85
N GLY A 109 10.57 -10.00 8.90
CA GLY A 109 11.79 -10.21 9.64
C GLY A 109 11.53 -10.50 11.13
N ALA A 110 12.54 -11.00 11.85
CA ALA A 110 12.38 -11.38 13.26
C ALA A 110 11.98 -10.21 14.18
N ALA A 111 12.38 -9.00 13.83
CA ALA A 111 12.05 -7.77 14.55
C ALA A 111 10.89 -6.99 13.90
N MET A 112 10.28 -7.47 12.84
CA MET A 112 9.24 -6.76 12.06
C MET A 112 9.69 -5.35 11.60
N ASP A 113 10.94 -5.17 11.25
CA ASP A 113 11.51 -3.88 10.83
C ASP A 113 12.11 -3.91 9.41
N THR A 114 12.00 -5.03 8.73
CA THR A 114 12.33 -5.17 7.31
C THR A 114 11.08 -4.92 6.47
N LEU A 115 11.14 -3.95 5.55
CA LEU A 115 10.10 -3.71 4.54
C LEU A 115 10.42 -4.53 3.29
N PHE A 116 9.60 -5.53 2.99
CA PHE A 116 9.63 -6.27 1.74
C PHE A 116 8.75 -5.58 0.71
N VAL A 117 9.22 -5.51 -0.55
CA VAL A 117 8.48 -4.85 -1.63
C VAL A 117 8.50 -5.75 -2.86
N THR A 118 7.33 -6.13 -3.34
CA THR A 118 7.17 -6.83 -4.61
C THR A 118 7.19 -5.85 -5.79
N THR A 119 7.62 -6.32 -6.95
CA THR A 119 7.64 -5.54 -8.20
C THR A 119 7.14 -6.40 -9.36
N ALA A 120 6.71 -5.78 -10.46
CA ALA A 120 6.15 -6.48 -11.60
C ALA A 120 6.90 -6.18 -12.91
N LEU A 121 6.77 -7.10 -13.85
CA LEU A 121 7.23 -6.96 -15.25
C LEU A 121 6.07 -6.59 -16.19
N GLU A 122 4.85 -6.57 -15.68
CA GLU A 122 3.65 -6.29 -16.46
C GLU A 122 3.76 -4.94 -17.16
N GLU A 123 3.32 -4.88 -18.41
CA GLU A 123 3.34 -3.70 -19.28
C GLU A 123 4.74 -3.11 -19.56
N MET A 124 5.82 -3.78 -19.17
CA MET A 124 7.17 -3.32 -19.48
C MET A 124 7.60 -3.75 -20.89
N SER A 125 8.07 -2.78 -21.70
CA SER A 125 8.76 -3.04 -22.96
C SER A 125 10.11 -3.75 -22.71
N ASP A 126 10.66 -4.41 -23.73
CA ASP A 126 11.99 -5.05 -23.61
C ASP A 126 13.10 -4.04 -23.29
N ALA A 127 12.99 -2.82 -23.81
CA ALA A 127 13.91 -1.73 -23.47
C ALA A 127 13.80 -1.34 -21.98
N ALA A 128 12.57 -1.25 -21.44
CA ALA A 128 12.35 -0.98 -20.02
C ALA A 128 12.87 -2.12 -19.12
N LYS A 129 12.66 -3.39 -19.52
CA LYS A 129 13.21 -4.56 -18.80
C LYS A 129 14.74 -4.55 -18.79
N ALA A 130 15.38 -4.14 -19.90
CA ALA A 130 16.83 -4.01 -19.98
C ALA A 130 17.35 -2.84 -19.10
N ALA A 131 16.62 -1.74 -19.03
CA ALA A 131 16.97 -0.58 -18.19
C ALA A 131 16.78 -0.87 -16.68
N PHE A 132 15.79 -1.72 -16.32
CA PHE A 132 15.47 -2.09 -14.94
C PHE A 132 15.52 -3.61 -14.75
N PRO A 133 16.74 -4.22 -14.76
CA PRO A 133 16.91 -5.68 -14.76
C PRO A 133 16.48 -6.35 -13.44
N HIS A 134 16.12 -5.56 -12.43
CA HIS A 134 15.62 -6.04 -11.14
C HIS A 134 14.09 -6.02 -11.02
N SER A 135 13.38 -5.56 -12.06
CA SER A 135 11.91 -5.66 -12.10
C SER A 135 11.43 -7.11 -12.04
N GLY A 136 10.26 -7.33 -11.45
CA GLY A 136 9.70 -8.66 -11.21
C GLY A 136 10.35 -9.42 -10.04
N LYS A 137 11.21 -8.75 -9.24
CA LYS A 137 11.85 -9.32 -8.04
C LYS A 137 11.22 -8.77 -6.77
N VAL A 138 11.57 -9.37 -5.64
CA VAL A 138 11.23 -8.88 -4.31
C VAL A 138 12.45 -8.20 -3.72
N PHE A 139 12.26 -7.00 -3.18
CA PHE A 139 13.28 -6.22 -2.49
C PHE A 139 13.06 -6.27 -0.99
N ALA A 140 14.12 -6.10 -0.21
CA ALA A 140 14.06 -5.99 1.25
C ALA A 140 14.87 -4.77 1.70
N PHE A 141 14.31 -3.99 2.61
CA PHE A 141 14.91 -2.79 3.17
C PHE A 141 14.85 -2.86 4.70
N ASP A 142 16.01 -2.99 5.35
CA ASP A 142 16.11 -3.14 6.79
C ASP A 142 16.02 -1.79 7.52
N GLY A 143 15.43 -1.81 8.72
CA GLY A 143 15.39 -0.64 9.62
C GLY A 143 14.53 0.53 9.10
N VAL A 144 13.61 0.27 8.16
CA VAL A 144 12.79 1.33 7.55
C VAL A 144 11.77 1.88 8.55
N ALA A 145 11.00 1.00 9.17
CA ALA A 145 10.02 1.31 10.21
C ALA A 145 9.71 0.02 10.99
N LYS A 146 8.95 0.14 12.07
CA LYS A 146 8.45 -1.00 12.84
C LYS A 146 7.07 -1.39 12.30
N GLY A 147 6.94 -2.56 11.73
CA GLY A 147 5.66 -3.15 11.35
C GLY A 147 4.98 -3.88 12.50
N LEU A 148 3.85 -4.47 12.20
CA LEU A 148 3.10 -5.36 13.10
C LEU A 148 3.00 -6.74 12.47
N ALA A 149 2.97 -7.77 13.30
CA ALA A 149 2.65 -9.11 12.83
C ALA A 149 1.20 -9.14 12.32
N ASP A 150 1.00 -9.83 11.20
CA ASP A 150 -0.34 -10.04 10.66
C ASP A 150 -1.20 -10.83 11.66
N VAL A 151 -2.49 -10.52 11.67
CA VAL A 151 -3.47 -11.27 12.48
C VAL A 151 -3.62 -12.68 11.90
N LEU A 152 -3.65 -13.68 12.79
CA LEU A 152 -3.86 -15.05 12.37
C LEU A 152 -5.30 -15.26 11.91
N VAL A 153 -5.46 -15.97 10.79
CA VAL A 153 -6.79 -16.41 10.34
C VAL A 153 -7.30 -17.48 11.29
N ALA A 154 -8.46 -17.24 11.90
CA ALA A 154 -9.21 -18.28 12.61
C ALA A 154 -9.98 -19.12 11.59
N LEU A 155 -9.65 -20.40 11.47
CA LEU A 155 -10.34 -21.39 10.62
C LEU A 155 -11.43 -22.09 11.41
#